data_9275ea02f516895890177c568bea9668
#
_entry.id   9275ea02f516895890177c568bea9668
#
_cell.length_a   1.000
_cell.length_b   1.000
_cell.length_c   1.000
_cell.angle_alpha   90.00
_cell.angle_beta   90.00
_cell.angle_gamma   90.00
#
_symmetry.space_group_name_H-M   'P 1'
#
loop_
_entity.id
_entity.type
_entity.pdbx_description
1 polymer ?
#
loop_
_entity_poly.entity_id
_entity_poly.type
_entity_poly.pdbx_seq_one_letter_code
_entity_poly.pdbx_strand_id
1 'polypeptide(L)'
;MGILDALLGGKVPTINVEEAYRRLQADDTVVIVDVRQPVETRSGSVPGAVLIPLTEFGGRLRELPTDRPILTICRSGHRSPLAARQLKRAGYQVTNVAGGTLAWEKAGLPIVERPGQAGAG
;
A
#
# COMPACT_ATOMS: atom_id res chain seq x y z
N MET A 1 10.94 -4.08 -22.23
CA MET A 1 10.26 -2.88 -21.73
C MET A 1 10.92 -1.67 -22.27
N GLY A 2 10.16 -0.78 -22.81
CA GLY A 2 10.72 0.40 -23.42
C GLY A 2 10.52 1.64 -22.59
N ILE A 3 11.11 2.71 -23.05
CA ILE A 3 10.95 4.04 -22.49
C ILE A 3 9.47 4.44 -22.37
N LEU A 4 8.65 4.02 -23.34
CA LEU A 4 7.24 4.34 -23.35
C LEU A 4 6.52 3.76 -22.13
N ASP A 5 6.85 2.51 -21.76
CA ASP A 5 6.26 1.90 -20.56
C ASP A 5 6.62 2.70 -19.30
N ALA A 6 7.86 3.13 -19.18
CA ALA A 6 8.30 3.92 -18.04
C ALA A 6 7.58 5.26 -18.00
N LEU A 7 7.42 5.93 -19.14
CA LEU A 7 6.75 7.22 -19.22
C LEU A 7 5.26 7.12 -18.89
N LEU A 8 4.62 6.00 -19.23
CA LEU A 8 3.20 5.78 -18.96
C LEU A 8 2.92 5.12 -17.61
N GLY A 9 3.97 4.97 -16.78
CA GLY A 9 3.86 4.32 -15.50
C GLY A 9 4.21 2.84 -15.52
N GLY A 10 4.25 2.22 -16.72
CA GLY A 10 4.67 0.83 -16.91
C GLY A 10 3.91 -0.17 -16.06
N LYS A 11 4.44 -1.37 -15.96
CA LYS A 11 3.90 -2.40 -15.09
C LYS A 11 4.48 -2.24 -13.70
N VAL A 12 3.63 -2.38 -12.70
CA VAL A 12 4.03 -2.39 -11.30
C VAL A 12 4.21 -3.85 -10.88
N PRO A 13 5.34 -4.20 -10.25
CA PRO A 13 5.49 -5.54 -9.70
C PRO A 13 4.41 -5.82 -8.67
N THR A 14 3.97 -7.07 -8.60
CA THR A 14 2.96 -7.50 -7.63
C THR A 14 3.49 -8.68 -6.83
N ILE A 15 3.28 -8.63 -5.52
CA ILE A 15 3.70 -9.70 -4.61
C ILE A 15 2.51 -10.14 -3.77
N ASN A 16 2.60 -11.33 -3.17
CA ASN A 16 1.56 -11.79 -2.24
C ASN A 16 1.82 -11.22 -0.84
N VAL A 17 0.86 -11.47 0.07
CA VAL A 17 0.92 -10.90 1.42
C VAL A 17 2.08 -11.47 2.24
N GLU A 18 2.43 -12.74 2.05
CA GLU A 18 3.55 -13.34 2.76
C GLU A 18 4.87 -12.69 2.37
N GLU A 19 5.06 -12.43 1.09
CA GLU A 19 6.25 -11.73 0.62
C GLU A 19 6.29 -10.29 1.14
N ALA A 20 5.14 -9.62 1.12
CA ALA A 20 5.04 -8.26 1.65
C ALA A 20 5.43 -8.22 3.12
N TYR A 21 4.90 -9.15 3.92
CA TYR A 21 5.23 -9.23 5.33
C TYR A 21 6.73 -9.47 5.54
N ARG A 22 7.31 -10.39 4.77
CA ARG A 22 8.73 -10.69 4.86
C ARG A 22 9.58 -9.45 4.58
N ARG A 23 9.23 -8.68 3.57
CA ARG A 23 9.96 -7.44 3.22
C ARG A 23 9.87 -6.40 4.32
N LEU A 24 8.68 -6.26 4.92
CA LEU A 24 8.49 -5.31 6.02
C LEU A 24 9.30 -5.71 7.25
N GLN A 25 9.45 -7.01 7.50
CA GLN A 25 10.24 -7.50 8.62
C GLN A 25 11.74 -7.36 8.37
N ALA A 26 12.18 -7.48 7.13
CA ALA A 26 13.60 -7.51 6.78
C ALA A 26 14.20 -6.12 6.55
N ASP A 27 13.37 -5.11 6.27
CA ASP A 27 13.85 -3.79 5.85
C ASP A 27 12.97 -2.69 6.44
N ASP A 28 13.51 -1.95 7.40
CA ASP A 28 12.81 -0.87 8.10
C ASP A 28 12.51 0.32 7.19
N THR A 29 13.13 0.39 6.03
CA THR A 29 12.88 1.51 5.10
C THR A 29 11.63 1.31 4.26
N VAL A 30 11.11 0.09 4.16
CA VAL A 30 9.92 -0.19 3.37
C VAL A 30 8.70 0.45 4.02
N VAL A 31 7.96 1.21 3.21
CA VAL A 31 6.72 1.86 3.65
C VAL A 31 5.55 1.16 2.97
N ILE A 32 4.54 0.78 3.75
CA ILE A 32 3.30 0.24 3.18
C ILE A 32 2.20 1.29 3.30
N VAL A 33 1.54 1.60 2.17
CA VAL A 33 0.44 2.54 2.15
C VAL A 33 -0.87 1.78 1.90
N ASP A 34 -1.82 2.02 2.80
CA ASP A 34 -3.16 1.47 2.73
C ASP A 34 -4.05 2.51 2.07
N VAL A 35 -4.67 2.15 0.95
CA VAL A 35 -5.46 3.09 0.18
C VAL A 35 -6.97 2.90 0.38
N ARG A 36 -7.36 2.17 1.44
CA ARG A 36 -8.77 2.01 1.81
C ARG A 36 -9.33 3.29 2.39
N GLN A 37 -10.66 3.33 2.51
CA GLN A 37 -11.31 4.41 3.24
C GLN A 37 -11.10 4.22 4.75
N PRO A 38 -11.06 5.31 5.54
CA PRO A 38 -10.83 5.18 6.98
C PRO A 38 -11.78 4.23 7.68
N VAL A 39 -13.05 4.21 7.29
CA VAL A 39 -14.04 3.33 7.92
C VAL A 39 -13.68 1.85 7.77
N GLU A 40 -13.02 1.48 6.67
CA GLU A 40 -12.63 0.10 6.43
C GLU A 40 -11.49 -0.35 7.36
N THR A 41 -10.74 0.59 7.92
CA THR A 41 -9.58 0.26 8.76
C THR A 41 -9.95 0.04 10.22
N ARG A 42 -11.23 0.21 10.58
CA ARG A 42 -11.68 0.01 11.96
C ARG A 42 -11.47 -1.42 12.46
N SER A 43 -11.61 -2.39 11.58
CA SER A 43 -11.42 -3.80 11.93
C SER A 43 -9.95 -4.21 11.98
N GLY A 44 -9.06 -3.32 11.60
CA GLY A 44 -7.63 -3.58 11.65
C GLY A 44 -6.89 -3.14 10.40
N SER A 45 -5.59 -2.98 10.56
CA SER A 45 -4.67 -2.55 9.52
C SER A 45 -3.36 -3.28 9.63
N VAL A 46 -2.61 -3.31 8.56
CA VAL A 46 -1.23 -3.80 8.58
C VAL A 46 -0.43 -2.90 9.52
N PRO A 47 0.36 -3.47 10.42
CA PRO A 47 1.16 -2.67 11.34
C PRO A 47 2.06 -1.67 10.60
N GLY A 48 2.02 -0.41 11.04
CA GLY A 48 2.84 0.64 10.45
C GLY A 48 2.33 1.21 9.14
N ALA A 49 1.19 0.76 8.64
CA ALA A 49 0.66 1.26 7.38
C ALA A 49 0.30 2.75 7.45
N VAL A 50 0.66 3.48 6.40
CA VAL A 50 0.25 4.87 6.21
C VAL A 50 -1.08 4.84 5.47
N LEU A 51 -2.09 5.51 6.00
CA LEU A 51 -3.41 5.55 5.37
C LEU A 51 -3.52 6.78 4.46
N ILE A 52 -3.66 6.54 3.17
CA ILE A 52 -4.00 7.59 2.19
C ILE A 52 -5.08 7.01 1.29
N PRO A 53 -6.35 7.36 1.50
CA PRO A 53 -7.43 6.80 0.69
C PRO A 53 -7.24 7.07 -0.79
N LEU A 54 -7.63 6.12 -1.63
CA LEU A 54 -7.47 6.26 -3.07
C LEU A 54 -8.16 7.53 -3.59
N THR A 55 -9.30 7.90 -3.00
CA THR A 55 -10.04 9.10 -3.38
C THR A 55 -9.25 10.39 -3.19
N GLU A 56 -8.23 10.36 -2.34
CA GLU A 56 -7.39 11.53 -2.05
C GLU A 56 -5.96 11.34 -2.55
N PHE A 57 -5.68 10.20 -3.16
CA PHE A 57 -4.31 9.74 -3.37
C PHE A 57 -3.51 10.68 -4.28
N GLY A 58 -4.11 11.12 -5.36
CA GLY A 58 -3.42 11.99 -6.31
C GLY A 58 -2.94 13.30 -5.70
N GLY A 59 -3.69 13.84 -4.74
CA GLY A 59 -3.33 15.08 -4.06
C GLY A 59 -2.40 14.88 -2.87
N ARG A 60 -2.21 13.64 -2.43
CA ARG A 60 -1.49 13.35 -1.19
C ARG A 60 -0.30 12.42 -1.33
N LEU A 61 -0.07 11.83 -2.50
CA LEU A 61 1.01 10.86 -2.64
C LEU A 61 2.39 11.46 -2.28
N ARG A 62 2.52 12.78 -2.37
CA ARG A 62 3.78 13.46 -2.01
C ARG A 62 4.08 13.42 -0.52
N GLU A 63 3.13 13.01 0.30
CA GLU A 63 3.38 12.77 1.72
C GLU A 63 4.28 11.55 1.93
N LEU A 64 4.40 10.69 0.90
CA LEU A 64 5.25 9.52 0.98
C LEU A 64 6.69 9.86 0.63
N PRO A 65 7.67 9.24 1.32
CA PRO A 65 9.08 9.48 1.03
C PRO A 65 9.46 8.95 -0.35
N THR A 66 10.26 9.70 -1.09
CA THR A 66 10.67 9.35 -2.46
C THR A 66 11.88 8.42 -2.50
N ASP A 67 12.57 8.26 -1.39
CA ASP A 67 13.82 7.50 -1.28
C ASP A 67 13.66 6.14 -0.59
N ARG A 68 12.43 5.66 -0.45
CA ARG A 68 12.13 4.39 0.20
C ARG A 68 11.23 3.53 -0.69
N PRO A 69 11.37 2.20 -0.63
CA PRO A 69 10.44 1.32 -1.34
C PRO A 69 9.04 1.45 -0.77
N ILE A 70 8.05 1.53 -1.65
CA ILE A 70 6.64 1.65 -1.25
C ILE A 70 5.89 0.39 -1.66
N LEU A 71 5.09 -0.13 -0.73
CA LEU A 71 4.11 -1.18 -1.00
C LEU A 71 2.73 -0.56 -0.96
N THR A 72 1.85 -0.94 -1.88
CA THR A 72 0.46 -0.47 -1.86
C THR A 72 -0.47 -1.63 -1.53
N ILE A 73 -1.45 -1.40 -0.67
CA ILE A 73 -2.43 -2.41 -0.28
C ILE A 73 -3.81 -1.78 -0.18
N CYS A 74 -4.84 -2.56 -0.50
CA CYS A 74 -6.22 -2.18 -0.26
C CYS A 74 -6.96 -3.39 0.35
N ARG A 75 -8.28 -3.44 0.27
CA ARG A 75 -9.01 -4.53 0.90
C ARG A 75 -8.87 -5.85 0.14
N SER A 76 -9.12 -5.83 -1.18
CA SER A 76 -9.19 -7.05 -1.99
C SER A 76 -8.24 -7.07 -3.18
N GLY A 77 -7.44 -6.01 -3.35
CA GLY A 77 -6.47 -5.94 -4.44
C GLY A 77 -6.93 -5.20 -5.68
N HIS A 78 -8.11 -4.54 -5.65
CA HIS A 78 -8.65 -3.86 -6.83
C HIS A 78 -8.27 -2.38 -6.91
N ARG A 79 -8.15 -1.69 -5.78
CA ARG A 79 -7.85 -0.25 -5.74
C ARG A 79 -6.36 0.05 -5.70
N SER A 80 -5.59 -0.78 -4.99
CA SER A 80 -4.16 -0.51 -4.79
C SER A 80 -3.34 -0.49 -6.07
N PRO A 81 -3.67 -1.26 -7.13
CA PRO A 81 -2.93 -1.13 -8.38
C PRO A 81 -3.03 0.26 -9.01
N LEU A 82 -4.14 0.95 -8.81
CA LEU A 82 -4.30 2.32 -9.32
C LEU A 82 -3.36 3.28 -8.59
N ALA A 83 -3.30 3.17 -7.28
CA ALA A 83 -2.37 3.97 -6.48
C ALA A 83 -0.93 3.66 -6.86
N ALA A 84 -0.60 2.38 -7.04
CA ALA A 84 0.74 1.95 -7.41
C ALA A 84 1.17 2.57 -8.74
N ARG A 85 0.28 2.64 -9.72
CA ARG A 85 0.60 3.26 -11.00
C ARG A 85 0.84 4.75 -10.87
N GLN A 86 0.06 5.44 -10.05
CA GLN A 86 0.28 6.86 -9.78
C GLN A 86 1.65 7.09 -9.15
N LEU A 87 2.03 6.25 -8.21
CA LEU A 87 3.34 6.35 -7.58
C LEU A 87 4.46 6.09 -8.59
N LYS A 88 4.30 5.08 -9.42
CA LYS A 88 5.31 4.77 -10.43
C LYS A 88 5.52 5.94 -11.39
N ARG A 89 4.44 6.57 -11.85
CA ARG A 89 4.53 7.75 -12.70
C ARG A 89 5.24 8.89 -12.01
N ALA A 90 5.09 9.00 -10.70
CA ALA A 90 5.73 10.05 -9.93
C ALA A 90 7.18 9.72 -9.56
N GLY A 91 7.70 8.58 -10.01
CA GLY A 91 9.11 8.22 -9.82
C GLY A 91 9.40 7.37 -8.60
N TYR A 92 8.37 6.89 -7.92
CA TYR A 92 8.56 6.02 -6.75
C TYR A 92 8.92 4.60 -7.14
N GLN A 93 9.68 3.94 -6.28
CA GLN A 93 9.88 2.50 -6.36
C GLN A 93 8.72 1.84 -5.65
N VAL A 94 7.81 1.23 -6.39
CA VAL A 94 6.56 0.73 -5.83
C VAL A 94 6.29 -0.71 -6.23
N THR A 95 5.68 -1.46 -5.31
CA THR A 95 5.21 -2.83 -5.53
C THR A 95 3.80 -2.92 -4.97
N ASN A 96 2.89 -3.55 -5.70
CA ASN A 96 1.53 -3.75 -5.25
C ASN A 96 1.40 -5.07 -4.49
N VAL A 97 0.59 -5.08 -3.43
CA VAL A 97 0.31 -6.29 -2.66
C VAL A 97 -1.02 -6.88 -3.14
N ALA A 98 -0.97 -8.05 -3.73
CA ALA A 98 -2.15 -8.74 -4.22
C ALA A 98 -2.99 -9.29 -3.06
N GLY A 99 -4.29 -9.38 -3.28
CA GLY A 99 -5.23 -9.97 -2.32
C GLY A 99 -5.62 -9.07 -1.17
N GLY A 100 -4.87 -8.03 -0.93
CA GLY A 100 -5.20 -6.99 0.04
C GLY A 100 -5.24 -7.44 1.49
N THR A 101 -5.91 -6.65 2.32
CA THR A 101 -6.03 -6.96 3.75
C THR A 101 -6.85 -8.22 4.00
N LEU A 102 -7.74 -8.59 3.09
CA LEU A 102 -8.47 -9.87 3.21
C LEU A 102 -7.50 -11.05 3.15
N ALA A 103 -6.58 -11.05 2.18
CA ALA A 103 -5.57 -12.10 2.08
C ALA A 103 -4.60 -12.05 3.26
N TRP A 104 -4.27 -10.85 3.73
CA TRP A 104 -3.40 -10.64 4.88
C TRP A 104 -3.99 -11.30 6.13
N GLU A 105 -5.28 -11.04 6.40
CA GLU A 105 -5.98 -11.64 7.54
C GLU A 105 -6.12 -13.13 7.40
N LYS A 106 -6.45 -13.61 6.21
CA LYS A 106 -6.61 -15.04 5.93
C LYS A 106 -5.30 -15.80 6.14
N ALA A 107 -4.17 -15.15 5.88
CA ALA A 107 -2.85 -15.74 6.10
C ALA A 107 -2.43 -15.71 7.57
N GLY A 108 -3.23 -15.11 8.45
CA GLY A 108 -2.90 -15.02 9.87
C GLY A 108 -1.78 -14.05 10.20
N LEU A 109 -1.50 -13.11 9.31
CA LEU A 109 -0.44 -12.13 9.53
C LEU A 109 -0.88 -11.05 10.54
N PRO A 110 0.08 -10.39 11.21
CA PRO A 110 -0.26 -9.42 12.28
C PRO A 110 -1.13 -8.27 11.80
N ILE A 111 -2.10 -7.91 12.62
CA ILE A 111 -3.01 -6.80 12.40
C ILE A 111 -3.06 -5.97 13.66
N VAL A 112 -3.15 -4.65 13.50
CA VAL A 112 -3.31 -3.73 14.62
C VAL A 112 -4.53 -2.86 14.41
N GLU A 113 -5.16 -2.46 15.51
CA GLU A 113 -6.18 -1.42 15.44
C GLU A 113 -5.50 -0.08 15.22
N ARG A 114 -6.18 0.82 14.51
CA ARG A 114 -5.66 2.17 14.32
C ARG A 114 -6.18 3.06 15.45
N PRO A 115 -5.35 3.37 16.44
CA PRO A 115 -5.80 4.05 17.66
C PRO A 115 -6.54 5.36 17.40
N GLY A 116 -6.10 6.14 16.42
CA GLY A 116 -6.74 7.39 16.08
C GLY A 116 -8.18 7.23 15.63
N GLN A 117 -8.49 6.13 14.96
CA GLN A 117 -9.84 5.86 14.47
C GLN A 117 -10.71 5.29 15.57
N ALA A 118 -10.17 4.43 16.40
CA ALA A 118 -10.88 3.92 17.55
C ALA A 118 -11.24 5.05 18.51
N GLY A 119 -10.32 5.99 18.71
CA GLY A 119 -10.56 7.14 19.59
C GLY A 119 -11.50 8.17 18.99
N ALA A 120 -11.57 8.25 17.66
CA ALA A 120 -12.46 9.17 16.97
C ALA A 120 -13.87 8.63 16.84
N GLY A 121 -14.04 7.35 17.06
CA GLY A 121 -15.33 6.67 16.95
C GLY A 121 -16.30 7.06 18.02
#